data_27c40b833130f472715fb4bb133792cb
#
_entry.id   27c40b833130f472715fb4bb133792cb
#
_cell.length_a   1.000
_cell.length_b   1.000
_cell.length_c   1.000
_cell.angle_alpha   90.00
_cell.angle_beta   90.00
_cell.angle_gamma   90.00
#
_symmetry.space_group_name_H-M   'P 1'
#
loop_
_entity.id
_entity.type
_entity.pdbx_description
1 polymer ?
#
loop_
_entity_poly.entity_id
_entity_poly.type
_entity_poly.pdbx_seq_one_letter_code
_entity_poly.pdbx_strand_id
1 'polypeptide(L)'
;MDIKNDIHIMEMNDKLYQRLKQSELVIHAKVESVLRQISSWKYATHEFYVPAPYQNELAGLPNGRIRKNIEEKDRLKIAGLYSFGFNAEGKILCSQEAPDNIGNGIITDIYEYDNAFSYYVYHVKYIPNQYTTIISISYFYPYHEINIFQGINSYKDWSVYLYE
;
A
#
# COMPACT_ATOMS: atom_id res chain seq x y z
N MET A 1 3.40 25.77 11.54
CA MET A 1 2.57 25.66 10.31
C MET A 1 1.30 24.90 10.68
N ASP A 2 0.14 25.50 10.52
CA ASP A 2 -1.12 24.77 10.70
C ASP A 2 -1.43 23.98 9.41
N ILE A 3 -0.90 22.78 9.34
CA ILE A 3 -0.97 21.90 8.18
C ILE A 3 -2.40 21.62 7.73
N LYS A 4 -3.34 21.56 8.67
CA LYS A 4 -4.74 21.24 8.34
C LYS A 4 -5.44 22.33 7.53
N ASN A 5 -4.91 23.55 7.56
CA ASN A 5 -5.43 24.70 6.81
C ASN A 5 -4.54 25.07 5.60
N ASP A 6 -3.52 24.26 5.29
CA ASP A 6 -2.73 24.45 4.08
C ASP A 6 -3.58 24.10 2.86
N ILE A 7 -3.68 25.03 1.91
CA ILE A 7 -4.54 24.88 0.73
C ILE A 7 -4.14 23.69 -0.13
N HIS A 8 -2.84 23.40 -0.24
CA HIS A 8 -2.34 22.27 -1.01
C HIS A 8 -2.75 20.92 -0.39
N ILE A 9 -2.69 20.82 0.94
CA ILE A 9 -3.15 19.65 1.70
C ILE A 9 -4.66 19.44 1.51
N MET A 10 -5.45 20.51 1.54
CA MET A 10 -6.89 20.43 1.32
C MET A 10 -7.22 20.00 -0.11
N GLU A 11 -6.57 20.59 -1.12
CA GLU A 11 -6.76 20.19 -2.51
C GLU A 11 -6.35 18.72 -2.77
N MET A 12 -5.29 18.26 -2.12
CA MET A 12 -4.88 16.86 -2.23
C MET A 12 -5.90 15.93 -1.56
N ASN A 13 -6.48 16.33 -0.44
CA ASN A 13 -7.54 15.55 0.20
C ASN A 13 -8.76 15.38 -0.72
N ASP A 14 -9.17 16.43 -1.42
CA ASP A 14 -10.26 16.37 -2.40
C ASP A 14 -9.92 15.43 -3.57
N LYS A 15 -8.68 15.48 -4.06
CA LYS A 15 -8.19 14.57 -5.12
C LYS A 15 -8.22 13.11 -4.65
N LEU A 16 -7.77 12.82 -3.44
CA LEU A 16 -7.81 11.48 -2.87
C LEU A 16 -9.25 10.98 -2.71
N TYR A 17 -10.15 11.83 -2.27
CA TYR A 17 -11.57 11.50 -2.16
C TYR A 17 -12.20 11.14 -3.51
N GLN A 18 -11.93 11.93 -4.56
CA GLN A 18 -12.40 11.62 -5.91
C GLN A 18 -11.79 10.32 -6.44
N ARG A 19 -10.49 10.11 -6.20
CA ARG A 19 -9.80 8.86 -6.58
C ARG A 19 -10.40 7.65 -5.86
N LEU A 20 -10.71 7.76 -4.57
CA LEU A 20 -11.37 6.71 -3.82
C LEU A 20 -12.69 6.30 -4.48
N LYS A 21 -13.56 7.26 -4.78
CA LYS A 21 -14.84 7.01 -5.45
C LYS A 21 -14.69 6.35 -6.81
N GLN A 22 -13.76 6.84 -7.65
CA GLN A 22 -13.53 6.32 -8.99
C GLN A 22 -12.93 4.90 -8.95
N SER A 23 -12.16 4.58 -7.91
CA SER A 23 -11.46 3.30 -7.80
C SER A 23 -12.36 2.17 -7.33
N GLU A 24 -13.45 2.43 -6.62
CA GLU A 24 -14.32 1.40 -6.04
C GLU A 24 -14.79 0.35 -7.08
N LEU A 25 -15.10 0.78 -8.30
CA LEU A 25 -15.59 -0.10 -9.38
C LEU A 25 -14.48 -0.87 -10.11
N VAL A 26 -13.23 -0.39 -10.04
CA VAL A 26 -12.12 -0.93 -10.85
C VAL A 26 -11.01 -1.56 -10.00
N ILE A 27 -11.09 -1.46 -8.69
CA ILE A 27 -10.00 -1.87 -7.79
C ILE A 27 -9.66 -3.36 -7.92
N HIS A 28 -10.66 -4.23 -8.07
CA HIS A 28 -10.41 -5.66 -8.21
C HIS A 28 -9.60 -5.97 -9.48
N ALA A 29 -9.99 -5.41 -10.61
CA ALA A 29 -9.25 -5.55 -11.87
C ALA A 29 -7.84 -4.93 -11.79
N LYS A 30 -7.68 -3.82 -11.05
CA LYS A 30 -6.38 -3.20 -10.79
C LYS A 30 -5.46 -4.14 -10.00
N VAL A 31 -5.93 -4.72 -8.91
CA VAL A 31 -5.16 -5.68 -8.11
C VAL A 31 -4.74 -6.87 -8.96
N GLU A 32 -5.65 -7.49 -9.68
CA GLU A 32 -5.39 -8.61 -10.58
C GLU A 32 -4.34 -8.26 -11.65
N SER A 33 -4.44 -7.05 -12.22
CA SER A 33 -3.47 -6.57 -13.21
C SER A 33 -2.07 -6.38 -12.62
N VAL A 34 -1.95 -5.84 -11.42
CA VAL A 34 -0.67 -5.66 -10.74
C VAL A 34 -0.06 -7.01 -10.39
N LEU A 35 -0.84 -7.95 -9.84
CA LEU A 35 -0.34 -9.28 -9.50
C LEU A 35 0.22 -10.03 -10.71
N ARG A 36 -0.35 -9.85 -11.91
CA ARG A 36 0.20 -10.43 -13.15
C ARG A 36 1.53 -9.81 -13.60
N GLN A 37 1.91 -8.64 -13.12
CA GLN A 37 3.17 -7.96 -13.44
C GLN A 37 4.31 -8.35 -12.50
N ILE A 38 4.03 -9.12 -11.44
CA ILE A 38 5.05 -9.53 -10.49
C ILE A 38 5.96 -10.58 -11.12
N SER A 39 7.26 -10.30 -11.10
CA SER A 39 8.31 -11.19 -11.61
C SER A 39 9.04 -11.93 -10.50
N SER A 40 9.06 -11.37 -9.29
CA SER A 40 9.72 -12.00 -8.14
C SER A 40 9.07 -11.56 -6.82
N TRP A 41 9.18 -12.43 -5.83
CA TRP A 41 8.70 -12.20 -4.48
C TRP A 41 9.84 -12.21 -3.46
N LYS A 42 9.77 -11.33 -2.47
CA LYS A 42 10.61 -11.35 -1.27
C LYS A 42 9.71 -11.41 -0.05
N TYR A 43 10.24 -11.92 1.06
CA TYR A 43 9.42 -12.24 2.24
C TYR A 43 10.04 -11.70 3.51
N ALA A 44 9.18 -11.29 4.44
CA ALA A 44 9.59 -10.83 5.76
C ALA A 44 8.53 -11.17 6.81
N THR A 45 8.88 -11.01 8.09
CA THR A 45 7.96 -11.24 9.23
C THR A 45 6.98 -10.09 9.45
N HIS A 46 7.29 -8.89 8.95
CA HIS A 46 6.49 -7.67 9.01
C HIS A 46 6.79 -6.85 7.76
N GLU A 47 6.20 -5.67 7.63
CA GLU A 47 6.55 -4.74 6.57
C GLU A 47 8.06 -4.46 6.58
N PHE A 48 8.69 -4.59 5.44
CA PHE A 48 10.13 -4.42 5.26
C PHE A 48 10.47 -3.63 4.00
N TYR A 49 9.95 -4.06 2.86
CA TYR A 49 10.16 -3.41 1.56
C TYR A 49 8.99 -2.47 1.28
N VAL A 50 8.98 -1.31 1.91
CA VAL A 50 7.94 -0.29 1.70
C VAL A 50 8.56 0.94 1.05
N PRO A 51 7.89 1.60 0.10
CA PRO A 51 8.44 2.79 -0.54
C PRO A 51 8.53 4.00 0.39
N ALA A 52 7.58 4.13 1.34
CA ALA A 52 7.59 5.21 2.31
C ALA A 52 8.56 4.93 3.47
N PRO A 53 9.45 5.84 3.82
CA PRO A 53 10.35 5.66 4.97
C PRO A 53 9.57 5.74 6.29
N TYR A 54 10.09 5.03 7.31
CA TYR A 54 9.62 5.10 8.71
C TYR A 54 8.15 4.75 8.97
N GLN A 55 7.49 4.09 8.04
CA GLN A 55 6.06 3.77 8.18
C GLN A 55 5.77 2.85 9.36
N ASN A 56 6.64 1.88 9.62
CA ASN A 56 6.53 0.97 10.77
C ASN A 56 6.77 1.68 12.10
N GLU A 57 7.77 2.53 12.16
CA GLU A 57 8.09 3.31 13.36
C GLU A 57 6.94 4.22 13.77
N LEU A 58 6.31 4.87 12.79
CA LEU A 58 5.12 5.72 13.02
C LEU A 58 3.91 4.93 13.52
N ALA A 59 3.76 3.70 13.04
CA ALA A 59 2.70 2.79 13.49
C ALA A 59 3.04 2.08 14.82
N GLY A 60 4.24 2.28 15.38
CA GLY A 60 4.71 1.57 16.57
C GLY A 60 4.92 0.08 16.35
N LEU A 61 5.12 -0.34 15.10
CA LEU A 61 5.32 -1.73 14.70
C LEU A 61 6.81 -2.09 14.71
N PRO A 62 7.16 -3.34 15.04
CA PRO A 62 8.53 -3.79 14.97
C PRO A 62 9.02 -3.85 13.52
N ASN A 63 10.30 -3.59 13.30
CA ASN A 63 10.92 -3.77 12.01
C ASN A 63 10.87 -5.23 11.56
N GLY A 64 10.50 -5.46 10.30
CA GLY A 64 10.46 -6.78 9.70
C GLY A 64 11.83 -7.44 9.63
N ARG A 65 11.84 -8.77 9.63
CA ARG A 65 13.03 -9.59 9.38
C ARG A 65 12.85 -10.37 8.09
N ILE A 66 13.85 -10.31 7.22
CA ILE A 66 13.84 -11.06 5.95
C ILE A 66 13.69 -12.56 6.23
N ARG A 67 12.77 -13.19 5.51
CA ARG A 67 12.59 -14.64 5.50
C ARG A 67 13.10 -15.19 4.17
N LYS A 68 13.93 -16.22 4.26
CA LYS A 68 14.49 -16.94 3.10
C LYS A 68 13.84 -18.33 2.99
N ASN A 69 14.02 -18.98 1.85
CA ASN A 69 13.56 -20.35 1.59
C ASN A 69 12.02 -20.52 1.69
N ILE A 70 11.27 -19.50 1.28
CA ILE A 70 9.82 -19.58 1.09
C ILE A 70 9.55 -19.88 -0.38
N GLU A 71 8.79 -20.93 -0.65
CA GLU A 71 8.31 -21.20 -2.01
C GLU A 71 7.09 -20.31 -2.31
N GLU A 72 7.03 -19.76 -3.51
CA GLU A 72 5.97 -18.83 -3.91
C GLU A 72 4.56 -19.42 -3.70
N LYS A 73 4.37 -20.70 -4.00
CA LYS A 73 3.10 -21.42 -3.82
C LYS A 73 2.62 -21.48 -2.36
N ASP A 74 3.52 -21.30 -1.40
CA ASP A 74 3.23 -21.41 0.03
C ASP A 74 3.14 -20.04 0.73
N ARG A 75 3.43 -18.95 0.02
CA ARG A 75 3.49 -17.59 0.60
C ARG A 75 2.20 -17.14 1.30
N LEU A 76 1.04 -17.55 0.82
CA LEU A 76 -0.25 -17.19 1.41
C LEU A 76 -0.78 -18.22 2.42
N LYS A 77 -0.04 -19.31 2.66
CA LYS A 77 -0.38 -20.35 3.64
C LYS A 77 0.33 -20.16 4.98
N ILE A 78 1.32 -19.29 5.03
CA ILE A 78 2.09 -19.00 6.24
C ILE A 78 1.49 -17.75 6.87
N ALA A 79 0.63 -17.93 7.85
CA ALA A 79 -0.07 -16.83 8.53
C ALA A 79 0.91 -15.77 9.04
N GLY A 80 0.57 -14.49 8.79
CA GLY A 80 1.39 -13.34 9.16
C GLY A 80 2.67 -13.16 8.32
N LEU A 81 2.90 -13.95 7.27
CA LEU A 81 4.00 -13.72 6.35
C LEU A 81 3.69 -12.54 5.44
N TYR A 82 4.61 -11.59 5.38
CA TYR A 82 4.59 -10.48 4.43
C TYR A 82 5.31 -10.86 3.15
N SER A 83 4.64 -10.72 2.02
CA SER A 83 5.15 -10.98 0.67
C SER A 83 5.21 -9.67 -0.10
N PHE A 84 6.37 -9.36 -0.69
CA PHE A 84 6.61 -8.14 -1.46
C PHE A 84 6.86 -8.51 -2.90
N GLY A 85 5.99 -8.02 -3.79
CA GLY A 85 6.02 -8.30 -5.22
C GLY A 85 6.77 -7.23 -6.01
N PHE A 86 7.76 -7.66 -6.79
CA PHE A 86 8.59 -6.81 -7.63
C PHE A 86 8.37 -7.10 -9.10
N ASN A 87 8.38 -6.07 -9.93
CA ASN A 87 8.38 -6.23 -11.39
C ASN A 87 9.76 -6.62 -11.92
N ALA A 88 9.87 -6.77 -13.25
CA ALA A 88 11.12 -7.15 -13.91
C ALA A 88 12.25 -6.13 -13.72
N GLU A 89 11.93 -4.85 -13.52
CA GLU A 89 12.89 -3.78 -13.25
C GLU A 89 13.30 -3.70 -11.76
N GLY A 90 12.78 -4.58 -10.91
CA GLY A 90 13.08 -4.59 -9.48
C GLY A 90 12.31 -3.54 -8.66
N LYS A 91 11.24 -2.94 -9.23
CA LYS A 91 10.39 -1.98 -8.56
C LYS A 91 9.29 -2.71 -7.79
N ILE A 92 9.06 -2.34 -6.53
CA ILE A 92 7.97 -2.91 -5.75
C ILE A 92 6.62 -2.44 -6.30
N LEU A 93 5.71 -3.37 -6.54
CA LEU A 93 4.36 -3.09 -7.02
C LEU A 93 3.28 -3.41 -6.01
N CYS A 94 3.54 -4.35 -5.10
CA CYS A 94 2.59 -4.67 -4.04
C CYS A 94 3.25 -5.27 -2.81
N SER A 95 2.53 -5.24 -1.70
CA SER A 95 2.79 -6.10 -0.55
C SER A 95 1.50 -6.82 -0.17
N GLN A 96 1.63 -8.04 0.37
CA GLN A 96 0.52 -8.85 0.84
C GLN A 96 0.85 -9.48 2.18
N GLU A 97 -0.05 -9.38 3.15
CA GLU A 97 0.03 -10.12 4.40
C GLU A 97 -0.82 -11.38 4.28
N ALA A 98 -0.19 -12.53 4.52
CA ALA A 98 -0.88 -13.81 4.50
C ALA A 98 -1.87 -13.91 5.67
N PRO A 99 -3.17 -14.14 5.40
CA PRO A 99 -4.18 -14.23 6.44
C PRO A 99 -4.11 -15.56 7.18
N ASP A 100 -4.69 -15.62 8.38
CA ASP A 100 -4.90 -16.89 9.10
C ASP A 100 -5.82 -17.83 8.31
N ASN A 101 -6.79 -17.27 7.61
CA ASN A 101 -7.69 -17.98 6.71
C ASN A 101 -7.90 -17.14 5.44
N ILE A 102 -7.60 -17.71 4.28
CA ILE A 102 -7.70 -17.04 2.99
C ILE A 102 -9.13 -16.57 2.65
N GLY A 103 -10.15 -17.20 3.20
CA GLY A 103 -11.54 -16.77 3.08
C GLY A 103 -11.82 -15.41 3.73
N ASN A 104 -10.98 -14.98 4.67
CA ASN A 104 -11.06 -13.66 5.30
C ASN A 104 -10.52 -12.53 4.42
N GLY A 105 -9.89 -12.87 3.30
CA GLY A 105 -9.24 -11.94 2.39
C GLY A 105 -7.80 -11.62 2.78
N ILE A 106 -7.05 -11.19 1.79
CA ILE A 106 -5.62 -10.88 1.87
C ILE A 106 -5.49 -9.37 1.97
N ILE A 107 -4.89 -8.87 3.04
CA ILE A 107 -4.53 -7.44 3.13
C ILE A 107 -3.43 -7.19 2.13
N THR A 108 -3.69 -6.25 1.22
CA THR A 108 -2.84 -5.99 0.06
C THR A 108 -2.64 -4.50 -0.10
N ASP A 109 -1.40 -4.07 -0.24
CA ASP A 109 -1.05 -2.73 -0.68
C ASP A 109 -0.61 -2.77 -2.14
N ILE A 110 -1.20 -1.92 -2.96
CA ILE A 110 -0.80 -1.72 -4.35
C ILE A 110 -0.14 -0.35 -4.47
N TYR A 111 1.04 -0.31 -5.07
CA TYR A 111 1.82 0.91 -5.29
C TYR A 111 1.68 1.35 -6.74
N GLU A 112 1.06 2.49 -6.96
CA GLU A 112 0.91 3.12 -8.28
C GLU A 112 1.78 4.37 -8.34
N TYR A 113 2.85 4.30 -9.10
CA TYR A 113 3.81 5.40 -9.21
C TYR A 113 3.32 6.45 -10.19
N ASP A 114 3.25 7.69 -9.71
CA ASP A 114 2.92 8.86 -10.49
C ASP A 114 4.18 9.40 -11.19
N ASN A 115 5.31 9.41 -10.46
CA ASN A 115 6.64 9.73 -10.99
C ASN A 115 7.73 9.05 -10.13
N ALA A 116 9.00 9.44 -10.33
CA ALA A 116 10.13 8.85 -9.59
C ALA A 116 10.09 9.09 -8.07
N PHE A 117 9.35 10.09 -7.62
CA PHE A 117 9.36 10.57 -6.23
C PHE A 117 7.99 10.52 -5.55
N SER A 118 6.93 10.17 -6.28
CA SER A 118 5.58 10.15 -5.74
C SER A 118 4.79 8.93 -6.22
N TYR A 119 3.94 8.43 -5.35
CA TYR A 119 3.13 7.25 -5.62
C TYR A 119 1.88 7.21 -4.76
N TYR A 120 0.84 6.54 -5.28
CA TYR A 120 -0.35 6.17 -4.54
C TYR A 120 -0.19 4.80 -3.90
N VAL A 121 -0.75 4.63 -2.72
CA VAL A 121 -0.91 3.33 -2.06
C VAL A 121 -2.40 3.04 -1.94
N TYR A 122 -2.84 1.95 -2.53
CA TYR A 122 -4.19 1.41 -2.36
C TYR A 122 -4.11 0.29 -1.32
N HIS A 123 -4.56 0.58 -0.11
CA HIS A 123 -4.69 -0.41 0.96
C HIS A 123 -6.04 -1.09 0.84
N VAL A 124 -6.03 -2.38 0.54
CA VAL A 124 -7.25 -3.12 0.17
C VAL A 124 -7.33 -4.48 0.86
N LYS A 125 -8.54 -4.97 1.00
CA LYS A 125 -8.83 -6.36 1.31
C LYS A 125 -9.19 -7.09 0.01
N TYR A 126 -8.32 -7.99 -0.42
CA TYR A 126 -8.42 -8.72 -1.67
C TYR A 126 -8.86 -10.16 -1.44
N ILE A 127 -9.90 -10.60 -2.11
CA ILE A 127 -10.34 -12.00 -2.16
C ILE A 127 -10.21 -12.47 -3.61
N PRO A 128 -9.26 -13.39 -3.90
CA PRO A 128 -9.01 -13.87 -5.25
C PRO A 128 -10.27 -14.40 -5.94
N ASN A 129 -10.44 -14.03 -7.21
CA ASN A 129 -11.58 -14.44 -8.05
C ASN A 129 -12.96 -14.03 -7.55
N GLN A 130 -13.06 -13.12 -6.59
CA GLN A 130 -14.33 -12.66 -6.03
C GLN A 130 -14.45 -11.14 -6.06
N TYR A 131 -13.87 -10.45 -5.08
CA TYR A 131 -13.96 -9.00 -4.97
C TYR A 131 -12.77 -8.40 -4.21
N THR A 132 -12.66 -7.10 -4.29
CA THR A 132 -11.70 -6.30 -3.52
C THR A 132 -12.42 -5.13 -2.88
N THR A 133 -12.17 -4.89 -1.60
CA THR A 133 -12.69 -3.75 -0.86
C THR A 133 -11.55 -2.78 -0.56
N ILE A 134 -11.73 -1.51 -0.88
CA ILE A 134 -10.76 -0.46 -0.53
C ILE A 134 -10.91 -0.12 0.95
N ILE A 135 -9.82 -0.16 1.69
CA ILE A 135 -9.74 0.28 3.08
C ILE A 135 -9.31 1.75 3.11
N SER A 136 -8.25 2.09 2.39
CA SER A 136 -7.77 3.47 2.25
C SER A 136 -6.98 3.68 0.97
N ILE A 137 -6.85 4.94 0.57
CA ILE A 137 -5.90 5.38 -0.47
C ILE A 137 -5.03 6.46 0.14
N SER A 138 -3.74 6.37 -0.09
CA SER A 138 -2.76 7.36 0.36
C SER A 138 -1.89 7.82 -0.80
N TYR A 139 -1.34 9.00 -0.69
CA TYR A 139 -0.40 9.56 -1.63
C TYR A 139 0.86 10.04 -0.92
N PHE A 140 2.00 9.57 -1.38
CA PHE A 140 3.32 10.02 -0.95
C PHE A 140 3.89 10.96 -2.01
N TYR A 141 4.32 12.15 -1.60
CA TYR A 141 4.85 13.16 -2.51
C TYR A 141 5.78 14.16 -1.81
N PRO A 142 6.78 14.70 -2.53
CA PRO A 142 7.61 15.79 -2.03
C PRO A 142 6.83 17.12 -2.04
N TYR A 143 7.02 17.92 -0.98
CA TYR A 143 6.45 19.26 -0.85
C TYR A 143 7.45 20.19 -0.15
N HIS A 144 8.02 21.14 -0.90
CA HIS A 144 9.16 21.94 -0.45
C HIS A 144 10.34 21.07 -0.02
N GLU A 145 10.82 21.22 1.22
CA GLU A 145 11.96 20.49 1.79
C GLU A 145 11.55 19.21 2.55
N ILE A 146 10.26 18.87 2.56
CA ILE A 146 9.70 17.70 3.28
C ILE A 146 9.00 16.76 2.32
N ASN A 147 8.76 15.55 2.79
CA ASN A 147 7.87 14.60 2.11
C ASN A 147 6.56 14.48 2.89
N ILE A 148 5.46 14.36 2.18
CA ILE A 148 4.14 14.22 2.76
C ILE A 148 3.58 12.84 2.39
N PHE A 149 3.03 12.16 3.39
CA PHE A 149 2.18 10.99 3.21
C PHE A 149 0.78 11.34 3.70
N GLN A 150 -0.14 11.46 2.76
CA GLN A 150 -1.52 11.87 3.03
C GLN A 150 -2.47 10.78 2.57
N GLY A 151 -3.44 10.42 3.41
CA GLY A 151 -4.38 9.36 3.10
C GLY A 151 -5.81 9.66 3.49
N ILE A 152 -6.74 8.95 2.85
CA ILE A 152 -8.17 8.94 3.17
C ILE A 152 -8.66 7.50 3.26
N ASN A 153 -9.41 7.18 4.31
CA ASN A 153 -10.01 5.86 4.47
C ASN A 153 -11.42 5.78 3.86
N SER A 154 -11.99 4.59 3.85
CA SER A 154 -13.33 4.32 3.34
C SER A 154 -14.46 5.05 4.11
N TYR A 155 -14.19 5.50 5.33
CA TYR A 155 -15.11 6.31 6.14
C TYR A 155 -14.95 7.81 5.92
N LYS A 156 -14.05 8.22 4.99
CA LYS A 156 -13.71 9.60 4.63
C LYS A 156 -12.92 10.37 5.70
N ASP A 157 -12.37 9.66 6.69
CA ASP A 157 -11.38 10.23 7.59
C ASP A 157 -10.04 10.35 6.87
N TRP A 158 -9.34 11.45 7.09
CA TRP A 158 -8.07 11.69 6.45
C TRP A 158 -6.94 11.91 7.46
N SER A 159 -5.73 11.60 7.05
CA SER A 159 -4.50 11.72 7.83
C SER A 159 -3.38 12.32 7.01
N VAL A 160 -2.46 13.01 7.67
CA VAL A 160 -1.25 13.58 7.06
C VAL A 160 -0.07 13.29 7.96
N TYR A 161 0.99 12.76 7.38
CA TYR A 161 2.28 12.54 8.03
C TYR A 161 3.35 13.30 7.28
N LEU A 162 4.27 13.92 8.01
CA LEU A 162 5.39 14.67 7.47
C LEU A 162 6.69 13.93 7.75
N TYR A 163 7.57 13.92 6.76
CA TYR A 163 8.89 13.33 6.81
C TYR A 163 9.94 14.39 6.43
N GLU A 164 10.89 14.63 7.31
CA GLU A 164 12.05 15.48 7.04
C GLU A 164 13.16 14.72 6.33
#